data_eabbe9d65a8face510688875eb64a57c
#
_entry.id   eabbe9d65a8face510688875eb64a57c
#
_cell.length_a   1.000
_cell.length_b   1.000
_cell.length_c   1.000
_cell.angle_alpha   90.00
_cell.angle_beta   90.00
_cell.angle_gamma   90.00
#
_symmetry.space_group_name_H-M   'P 1'
#
loop_
_entity.id
_entity.type
_entity.pdbx_description
1 polymer ?
#
loop_
_entity_poly.entity_id
_entity_poly.type
_entity_poly.pdbx_seq_one_letter_code
_entity_poly.pdbx_strand_id
1 'polypeptide(L)'
;ICNVLRKELWDEDVNSAVGLLSGLLKNISIDYTLVNDVGNNEFWMSRACVYAQVKNRTLYSKSFGALGNALGKAIGAYYATRKPVVAFVGDQGFQMNVQELQFIAQHRLPIAIVILNNESSGMIKDREAMAGYTYSLHTTKDSGYGIPDFSALAKAYGISWFRADSDFLLGGIIEPMMIELLIPDNQILTPSLPRGRDMQDLEPRLDNLKYNK
;
A
#
# COMPACT_ATOMS: atom_id res chain seq x y z
N ILE A 1 20.73 -14.54 -7.48
CA ILE A 1 19.36 -15.01 -7.78
C ILE A 1 18.37 -13.85 -7.55
N CYS A 2 18.33 -13.23 -6.36
CA CYS A 2 17.39 -12.13 -6.11
C CYS A 2 17.51 -10.92 -7.06
N ASN A 3 18.71 -10.59 -7.55
CA ASN A 3 18.92 -9.45 -8.45
C ASN A 3 18.47 -9.71 -9.90
N VAL A 4 18.54 -10.97 -10.34
CA VAL A 4 18.07 -11.39 -11.67
C VAL A 4 16.54 -11.43 -11.69
N LEU A 5 15.92 -12.01 -10.66
CA LEU A 5 14.47 -12.05 -10.50
C LEU A 5 13.82 -10.66 -10.40
N ARG A 6 14.55 -9.67 -9.90
CA ARG A 6 14.07 -8.27 -9.84
C ARG A 6 13.84 -7.64 -11.20
N LYS A 7 14.66 -7.95 -12.20
CA LYS A 7 14.64 -7.28 -13.50
C LYS A 7 13.67 -7.91 -14.50
N GLU A 8 13.37 -9.20 -14.34
CA GLU A 8 12.57 -9.98 -15.31
C GLU A 8 11.11 -10.21 -14.87
N LEU A 9 10.83 -10.10 -13.56
CA LEU A 9 9.49 -10.35 -13.00
C LEU A 9 8.63 -9.10 -12.87
N TRP A 10 9.22 -7.91 -12.86
CA TRP A 10 8.50 -6.67 -12.61
C TRP A 10 8.90 -5.67 -13.67
N ASP A 11 8.13 -5.68 -14.75
CA ASP A 11 8.19 -4.61 -15.74
C ASP A 11 7.72 -3.32 -15.05
N GLU A 12 8.65 -2.38 -14.91
CA GLU A 12 8.54 -1.28 -13.97
C GLU A 12 8.02 -0.06 -14.69
N ASP A 13 6.78 -0.15 -15.09
CA ASP A 13 6.05 1.05 -15.41
C ASP A 13 6.07 1.97 -14.17
N VAL A 14 6.69 3.12 -14.30
CA VAL A 14 6.78 4.13 -13.24
C VAL A 14 5.40 4.54 -12.72
N ASN A 15 4.36 4.36 -13.51
CA ASN A 15 2.96 4.63 -13.17
C ASN A 15 2.25 3.41 -12.55
N SER A 16 2.93 2.25 -12.48
CA SER A 16 2.37 1.11 -11.75
C SER A 16 2.35 1.37 -10.25
N ALA A 17 1.52 0.63 -9.51
CA ALA A 17 1.49 0.71 -8.05
C ALA A 17 2.87 0.49 -7.42
N VAL A 18 3.64 -0.48 -7.94
CA VAL A 18 4.99 -0.77 -7.49
C VAL A 18 5.96 0.34 -7.88
N GLY A 19 5.85 0.89 -9.10
CA GLY A 19 6.68 1.99 -9.58
C GLY A 19 6.50 3.26 -8.74
N LEU A 20 5.24 3.69 -8.54
CA LEU A 20 4.88 4.85 -7.72
C LEU A 20 5.39 4.70 -6.28
N LEU A 21 5.14 3.54 -5.66
CA LEU A 21 5.65 3.26 -4.31
C LEU A 21 7.16 3.24 -4.26
N SER A 22 7.82 2.68 -5.26
CA SER A 22 9.29 2.64 -5.32
C SER A 22 9.90 4.03 -5.43
N GLY A 23 9.28 4.92 -6.21
CA GLY A 23 9.68 6.32 -6.31
C GLY A 23 9.62 7.00 -4.95
N LEU A 24 8.50 6.89 -4.25
CA LEU A 24 8.32 7.45 -2.91
C LEU A 24 9.30 6.85 -1.90
N LEU A 25 9.52 5.54 -1.94
CA LEU A 25 10.40 4.84 -0.99
C LEU A 25 11.88 5.16 -1.16
N LYS A 26 12.35 5.50 -2.35
CA LYS A 26 13.76 5.85 -2.60
C LYS A 26 14.24 7.06 -1.77
N ASN A 27 13.33 7.94 -1.40
CA ASN A 27 13.62 9.19 -0.71
C ASN A 27 13.22 9.17 0.78
N ILE A 28 12.74 8.02 1.29
CA ILE A 28 12.36 7.89 2.69
C ILE A 28 13.61 7.77 3.58
N SER A 29 13.67 8.58 4.64
CA SER A 29 14.72 8.46 5.65
C SER A 29 14.75 7.06 6.26
N ILE A 30 15.94 6.48 6.40
CA ILE A 30 16.15 5.17 7.05
C ILE A 30 15.66 5.13 8.50
N ASP A 31 15.56 6.28 9.14
CA ASP A 31 15.10 6.37 10.52
C ASP A 31 13.59 6.21 10.68
N TYR A 32 12.82 6.28 9.61
CA TYR A 32 11.38 6.14 9.69
C TYR A 32 10.95 4.66 9.82
N THR A 33 9.92 4.43 10.61
CA THR A 33 9.26 3.13 10.65
C THR A 33 8.15 3.10 9.60
N LEU A 34 8.14 2.05 8.78
CA LEU A 34 7.09 1.84 7.79
C LEU A 34 6.03 0.90 8.36
N VAL A 35 4.79 1.24 8.15
CA VAL A 35 3.64 0.43 8.55
C VAL A 35 2.79 0.17 7.32
N ASN A 36 2.35 -1.06 7.12
CA ASN A 36 1.53 -1.39 5.98
C ASN A 36 0.22 -2.07 6.40
N ASP A 37 -0.87 -1.71 5.73
CA ASP A 37 -2.16 -2.35 5.90
C ASP A 37 -2.28 -3.62 5.05
N VAL A 38 -3.40 -4.32 5.17
CA VAL A 38 -3.74 -5.52 4.43
C VAL A 38 -4.42 -5.16 3.10
N GLY A 39 -4.32 -6.03 2.12
CA GLY A 39 -4.87 -5.85 0.78
C GLY A 39 -3.80 -5.90 -0.30
N ASN A 40 -4.13 -5.50 -1.53
CA ASN A 40 -3.17 -5.42 -2.63
C ASN A 40 -1.98 -4.52 -2.29
N ASN A 41 -2.21 -3.46 -1.52
CA ASN A 41 -1.17 -2.56 -1.02
C ASN A 41 -0.07 -3.29 -0.25
N GLU A 42 -0.39 -4.37 0.48
CA GLU A 42 0.61 -5.16 1.19
C GLU A 42 1.61 -5.82 0.25
N PHE A 43 1.13 -6.34 -0.86
CA PHE A 43 1.97 -7.01 -1.86
C PHE A 43 2.73 -6.00 -2.72
N TRP A 44 2.07 -4.92 -3.14
CA TRP A 44 2.74 -3.83 -3.87
C TRP A 44 3.86 -3.22 -3.04
N MET A 45 3.58 -2.93 -1.77
CA MET A 45 4.57 -2.38 -0.84
C MET A 45 5.74 -3.34 -0.62
N SER A 46 5.48 -4.64 -0.43
CA SER A 46 6.53 -5.64 -0.28
C SER A 46 7.45 -5.69 -1.50
N ARG A 47 6.89 -5.62 -2.71
CA ARG A 47 7.65 -5.57 -3.97
C ARG A 47 8.43 -4.27 -4.10
N ALA A 48 7.79 -3.14 -3.84
CA ALA A 48 8.43 -1.83 -3.89
C ALA A 48 9.60 -1.71 -2.91
N CYS A 49 9.48 -2.26 -1.70
CA CYS A 49 10.58 -2.32 -0.74
C CYS A 49 11.77 -3.10 -1.26
N VAL A 50 11.53 -4.25 -1.90
CA VAL A 50 12.60 -5.05 -2.51
C VAL A 50 13.24 -4.30 -3.66
N TYR A 51 12.45 -3.68 -4.51
CA TYR A 51 12.89 -2.94 -5.67
C TYR A 51 13.70 -1.69 -5.30
N ALA A 52 13.18 -0.86 -4.40
CA ALA A 52 13.86 0.34 -3.90
C ALA A 52 14.98 0.02 -2.89
N GLN A 53 15.23 -1.27 -2.59
CA GLN A 53 16.24 -1.71 -1.61
C GLN A 53 16.07 -1.09 -0.21
N VAL A 54 14.82 -0.93 0.21
CA VAL A 54 14.46 -0.35 1.49
C VAL A 54 15.04 -1.16 2.65
N LYS A 55 15.66 -0.48 3.59
CA LYS A 55 16.24 -1.07 4.82
C LYS A 55 15.46 -0.68 6.07
N ASN A 56 14.42 0.11 5.93
CA ASN A 56 13.58 0.55 7.03
C ASN A 56 12.90 -0.63 7.72
N ARG A 57 12.70 -0.52 9.03
CA ARG A 57 11.81 -1.44 9.73
C ARG A 57 10.39 -1.30 9.18
N THR A 58 9.85 -2.39 8.65
CA THR A 58 8.51 -2.42 8.07
C THR A 58 7.62 -3.40 8.83
N LEU A 59 6.45 -2.93 9.25
CA LEU A 59 5.47 -3.69 10.03
C LEU A 59 4.29 -4.10 9.14
N TYR A 60 4.02 -5.39 9.08
CA TYR A 60 2.90 -6.01 8.36
C TYR A 60 1.95 -6.73 9.32
N SER A 61 0.75 -7.07 8.86
CA SER A 61 -0.23 -7.89 9.60
C SER A 61 -0.42 -9.26 8.94
N LYS A 62 0.66 -10.02 8.80
CA LYS A 62 0.65 -11.29 8.06
C LYS A 62 -0.19 -12.39 8.70
N SER A 63 -0.22 -12.48 10.03
CA SER A 63 -0.83 -13.63 10.73
C SER A 63 -2.36 -13.60 10.69
N PHE A 64 -2.97 -12.44 10.93
CA PHE A 64 -4.43 -12.31 11.01
C PHE A 64 -5.05 -11.64 9.79
N GLY A 65 -4.28 -10.90 9.00
CA GLY A 65 -4.79 -10.19 7.84
C GLY A 65 -5.91 -9.21 8.18
N ALA A 66 -5.81 -8.51 9.30
CA ALA A 66 -6.81 -7.56 9.75
C ALA A 66 -6.73 -6.27 8.92
N LEU A 67 -7.68 -6.08 8.00
CA LEU A 67 -7.81 -4.87 7.20
C LEU A 67 -8.13 -3.66 8.10
N GLY A 68 -7.53 -2.50 7.78
CA GLY A 68 -7.75 -1.24 8.49
C GLY A 68 -6.85 -1.02 9.71
N ASN A 69 -5.93 -1.93 10.03
CA ASN A 69 -5.11 -1.82 11.24
C ASN A 69 -3.92 -0.84 11.14
N ALA A 70 -3.67 -0.24 9.96
CA ALA A 70 -2.47 0.56 9.72
C ALA A 70 -2.38 1.78 10.65
N LEU A 71 -3.47 2.52 10.86
CA LEU A 71 -3.44 3.72 11.71
C LEU A 71 -3.11 3.38 13.17
N GLY A 72 -3.78 2.38 13.75
CA GLY A 72 -3.48 1.93 15.11
C GLY A 72 -2.04 1.40 15.25
N LYS A 73 -1.55 0.64 14.25
CA LYS A 73 -0.14 0.21 14.22
C LYS A 73 0.83 1.39 14.14
N ALA A 74 0.51 2.42 13.35
CA ALA A 74 1.35 3.60 13.20
C ALA A 74 1.47 4.36 14.53
N ILE A 75 0.36 4.54 15.23
CA ILE A 75 0.34 5.12 16.59
C ILE A 75 1.23 4.29 17.52
N GLY A 76 1.02 2.96 17.57
CA GLY A 76 1.81 2.05 18.39
C GLY A 76 3.31 2.09 18.04
N ALA A 77 3.65 2.10 16.75
CA ALA A 77 5.03 2.19 16.28
C ALA A 77 5.72 3.49 16.70
N TYR A 78 5.02 4.62 16.62
CA TYR A 78 5.54 5.91 17.09
C TYR A 78 5.81 5.88 18.59
N TYR A 79 4.86 5.41 19.41
CA TYR A 79 5.06 5.37 20.86
C TYR A 79 6.18 4.40 21.28
N ALA A 80 6.38 3.33 20.52
CA ALA A 80 7.45 2.38 20.78
C ALA A 80 8.85 2.89 20.38
N THR A 81 8.94 3.68 19.30
CA THR A 81 10.25 4.07 18.72
C THR A 81 10.59 5.54 18.93
N ARG A 82 9.59 6.40 19.12
CA ARG A 82 9.68 7.86 19.11
C ARG A 82 10.25 8.43 17.80
N LYS A 83 10.17 7.65 16.72
CA LYS A 83 10.59 8.02 15.37
C LYS A 83 9.37 8.27 14.49
N PRO A 84 9.49 9.14 13.47
CA PRO A 84 8.41 9.33 12.51
C PRO A 84 8.00 8.02 11.84
N VAL A 85 6.73 7.94 11.48
CA VAL A 85 6.12 6.74 10.88
C VAL A 85 5.50 7.07 9.54
N VAL A 86 5.66 6.20 8.57
CA VAL A 86 4.92 6.24 7.30
C VAL A 86 3.97 5.05 7.25
N ALA A 87 2.67 5.33 7.22
CA ALA A 87 1.62 4.32 7.18
C ALA A 87 1.04 4.22 5.77
N PHE A 88 1.19 3.07 5.12
CA PHE A 88 0.61 2.76 3.81
C PHE A 88 -0.69 2.00 4.00
N VAL A 89 -1.77 2.51 3.43
CA VAL A 89 -3.11 1.97 3.61
C VAL A 89 -3.91 2.11 2.31
N GLY A 90 -4.71 1.10 1.97
CA GLY A 90 -5.66 1.22 0.85
C GLY A 90 -6.84 2.13 1.21
N ASP A 91 -7.53 2.65 0.21
CA ASP A 91 -8.70 3.52 0.36
C ASP A 91 -9.82 2.91 1.22
N GLN A 92 -10.07 1.60 1.09
CA GLN A 92 -11.04 0.89 1.93
C GLN A 92 -10.51 0.67 3.36
N GLY A 93 -9.26 0.21 3.51
CA GLY A 93 -8.67 -0.05 4.81
C GLY A 93 -8.58 1.21 5.67
N PHE A 94 -8.29 2.35 5.05
CA PHE A 94 -8.25 3.63 5.72
C PHE A 94 -9.58 4.00 6.40
N GLN A 95 -10.71 3.73 5.74
CA GLN A 95 -12.02 4.05 6.27
C GLN A 95 -12.41 3.23 7.51
N MET A 96 -11.84 2.03 7.68
CA MET A 96 -12.20 1.13 8.79
C MET A 96 -11.78 1.64 10.16
N ASN A 97 -10.74 2.49 10.23
CA ASN A 97 -10.27 3.08 11.47
C ASN A 97 -9.99 4.58 11.31
N VAL A 98 -10.79 5.26 10.50
CA VAL A 98 -10.67 6.70 10.23
C VAL A 98 -10.71 7.56 11.50
N GLN A 99 -11.41 7.12 12.54
CA GLN A 99 -11.50 7.81 13.83
C GLN A 99 -10.14 7.98 14.53
N GLU A 100 -9.15 7.15 14.19
CA GLU A 100 -7.79 7.29 14.72
C GLU A 100 -7.11 8.61 14.31
N LEU A 101 -7.60 9.25 13.25
CA LEU A 101 -7.14 10.58 12.84
C LEU A 101 -7.31 11.61 13.94
N GLN A 102 -8.37 11.50 14.78
CA GLN A 102 -8.57 12.38 15.90
C GLN A 102 -7.40 12.30 16.88
N PHE A 103 -6.97 11.09 17.24
CA PHE A 103 -5.85 10.89 18.15
C PHE A 103 -4.52 11.37 17.53
N ILE A 104 -4.30 11.03 16.27
CA ILE A 104 -3.09 11.44 15.51
C ILE A 104 -2.98 12.96 15.45
N ALA A 105 -4.06 13.65 15.11
CA ALA A 105 -4.11 15.11 15.00
C ALA A 105 -3.96 15.78 16.36
N GLN A 106 -4.74 15.34 17.36
CA GLN A 106 -4.73 15.93 18.70
C GLN A 106 -3.34 15.88 19.36
N HIS A 107 -2.62 14.79 19.17
CA HIS A 107 -1.28 14.59 19.71
C HIS A 107 -0.16 15.02 18.76
N ARG A 108 -0.51 15.59 17.59
CA ARG A 108 0.43 16.06 16.56
C ARG A 108 1.50 15.00 16.24
N LEU A 109 1.07 13.75 16.11
CA LEU A 109 2.01 12.64 15.89
C LEU A 109 2.68 12.78 14.51
N PRO A 110 4.00 12.65 14.40
CA PRO A 110 4.71 12.73 13.13
C PRO A 110 4.48 11.45 12.31
N ILE A 111 3.27 11.32 11.80
CA ILE A 111 2.82 10.18 11.00
C ILE A 111 2.37 10.70 9.64
N ALA A 112 3.03 10.21 8.57
CA ALA A 112 2.57 10.38 7.21
C ALA A 112 1.68 9.19 6.83
N ILE A 113 0.45 9.46 6.45
CA ILE A 113 -0.54 8.45 6.04
C ILE A 113 -0.62 8.50 4.52
N VAL A 114 -0.07 7.47 3.86
CA VAL A 114 -0.09 7.32 2.41
C VAL A 114 -1.28 6.43 2.02
N ILE A 115 -2.30 7.05 1.44
CA ILE A 115 -3.52 6.38 0.98
C ILE A 115 -3.32 5.95 -0.47
N LEU A 116 -3.27 4.64 -0.70
CA LEU A 116 -3.20 4.02 -2.02
C LEU A 116 -4.63 3.92 -2.55
N ASN A 117 -5.03 4.93 -3.32
CA ASN A 117 -6.38 5.08 -3.80
C ASN A 117 -6.53 4.52 -5.23
N ASN A 118 -7.14 3.35 -5.35
CA ASN A 118 -7.51 2.74 -6.62
C ASN A 118 -9.03 2.69 -6.85
N GLU A 119 -9.81 3.37 -6.00
CA GLU A 119 -11.26 3.45 -6.06
C GLU A 119 -11.93 2.06 -6.14
N SER A 120 -11.30 1.04 -5.53
CA SER A 120 -11.86 -0.31 -5.55
C SER A 120 -11.39 -1.16 -4.36
N SER A 121 -12.20 -2.15 -4.00
CA SER A 121 -11.80 -3.24 -3.13
C SER A 121 -10.93 -4.23 -3.91
N GLY A 122 -9.72 -3.78 -4.30
CA GLY A 122 -8.91 -4.37 -5.35
C GLY A 122 -8.63 -5.85 -5.15
N MET A 123 -8.23 -6.29 -3.95
CA MET A 123 -7.93 -7.70 -3.71
C MET A 123 -9.16 -8.60 -3.86
N ILE A 124 -10.35 -8.13 -3.46
CA ILE A 124 -11.59 -8.90 -3.60
C ILE A 124 -11.98 -8.93 -5.08
N LYS A 125 -11.94 -7.79 -5.76
CA LYS A 125 -12.20 -7.68 -7.20
C LYS A 125 -11.31 -8.65 -8.01
N ASP A 126 -10.02 -8.67 -7.72
CA ASP A 126 -9.08 -9.55 -8.41
C ASP A 126 -9.43 -11.03 -8.16
N ARG A 127 -9.80 -11.38 -6.94
CA ARG A 127 -10.24 -12.76 -6.60
C ARG A 127 -11.56 -13.15 -7.24
N GLU A 128 -12.50 -12.23 -7.35
CA GLU A 128 -13.77 -12.45 -8.07
C GLU A 128 -13.48 -12.75 -9.55
N ALA A 129 -12.63 -11.95 -10.19
CA ALA A 129 -12.21 -12.15 -11.58
C ALA A 129 -11.49 -13.50 -11.78
N MET A 130 -10.55 -13.85 -10.88
CA MET A 130 -9.83 -15.13 -10.92
C MET A 130 -10.75 -16.33 -10.68
N ALA A 131 -11.84 -16.16 -9.93
CA ALA A 131 -12.86 -17.19 -9.71
C ALA A 131 -13.87 -17.32 -10.85
N GLY A 132 -13.76 -16.45 -11.87
CA GLY A 132 -14.66 -16.45 -13.03
C GLY A 132 -16.04 -15.85 -12.72
N TYR A 133 -16.16 -15.03 -11.68
CA TYR A 133 -17.42 -14.33 -11.41
C TYR A 133 -17.66 -13.26 -12.48
N THR A 134 -18.89 -13.21 -12.97
CA THR A 134 -19.34 -12.25 -14.00
C THR A 134 -19.91 -10.97 -13.41
N TYR A 135 -19.94 -10.86 -12.10
CA TYR A 135 -20.45 -9.70 -11.37
C TYR A 135 -19.55 -9.39 -10.18
N SER A 136 -19.51 -8.11 -9.81
CA SER A 136 -18.83 -7.62 -8.62
C SER A 136 -19.85 -7.21 -7.56
N LEU A 137 -19.53 -7.50 -6.29
CA LEU A 137 -20.35 -7.13 -5.13
C LEU A 137 -19.69 -5.99 -4.37
N HIS A 138 -20.02 -4.74 -4.75
CA HIS A 138 -19.47 -3.53 -4.10
C HIS A 138 -17.94 -3.48 -4.07
N THR A 139 -17.28 -4.02 -5.09
CA THR A 139 -15.82 -4.02 -5.18
C THR A 139 -15.28 -2.97 -6.14
N THR A 140 -16.14 -2.43 -7.02
CA THR A 140 -15.84 -1.36 -7.98
C THR A 140 -16.86 -0.25 -7.88
N LYS A 141 -16.55 0.91 -8.43
CA LYS A 141 -17.46 2.05 -8.50
C LYS A 141 -18.79 1.68 -9.17
N ASP A 142 -18.75 0.96 -10.27
CA ASP A 142 -19.94 0.53 -11.01
C ASP A 142 -20.81 -0.46 -10.21
N SER A 143 -20.22 -1.20 -9.28
CA SER A 143 -20.93 -2.13 -8.39
C SER A 143 -21.32 -1.51 -7.04
N GLY A 144 -21.12 -0.19 -6.86
CA GLY A 144 -21.54 0.54 -5.66
C GLY A 144 -20.44 0.81 -4.63
N TYR A 145 -19.16 0.53 -4.95
CA TYR A 145 -18.06 0.93 -4.09
C TYR A 145 -17.87 2.46 -4.12
N GLY A 146 -17.65 3.06 -2.96
CA GLY A 146 -17.42 4.50 -2.84
C GLY A 146 -16.37 4.84 -1.81
N ILE A 147 -15.70 5.96 -2.04
CA ILE A 147 -14.70 6.53 -1.14
C ILE A 147 -15.09 7.96 -0.75
N PRO A 148 -14.67 8.44 0.41
CA PRO A 148 -14.85 9.84 0.79
C PRO A 148 -13.89 10.75 0.00
N ASP A 149 -14.15 12.05 0.03
CA ASP A 149 -13.15 13.06 -0.33
C ASP A 149 -12.09 13.11 0.78
N PHE A 150 -10.91 12.56 0.53
CA PHE A 150 -9.82 12.52 1.49
C PHE A 150 -9.27 13.89 1.83
N SER A 151 -9.35 14.87 0.91
CA SER A 151 -8.92 16.24 1.18
C SER A 151 -9.86 16.93 2.16
N ALA A 152 -11.16 16.77 1.98
CA ALA A 152 -12.18 17.30 2.89
C ALA A 152 -12.08 16.64 4.27
N LEU A 153 -11.80 15.33 4.31
CA LEU A 153 -11.62 14.59 5.54
C LEU A 153 -10.37 15.06 6.30
N ALA A 154 -9.23 15.20 5.64
CA ALA A 154 -8.01 15.73 6.23
C ALA A 154 -8.25 17.12 6.84
N LYS A 155 -8.92 17.99 6.09
CA LYS A 155 -9.30 19.33 6.55
C LYS A 155 -10.17 19.29 7.81
N ALA A 156 -11.13 18.36 7.88
CA ALA A 156 -12.02 18.22 9.05
C ALA A 156 -11.24 17.85 10.33
N TYR A 157 -10.15 17.08 10.20
CA TYR A 157 -9.28 16.73 11.32
C TYR A 157 -8.10 17.71 11.52
N GLY A 158 -7.98 18.76 10.68
CA GLY A 158 -6.86 19.70 10.78
C GLY A 158 -5.51 19.11 10.37
N ILE A 159 -5.51 18.10 9.50
CA ILE A 159 -4.32 17.42 9.00
C ILE A 159 -4.00 17.95 7.60
N SER A 160 -2.72 18.21 7.32
CA SER A 160 -2.27 18.60 5.98
C SER A 160 -2.51 17.48 4.98
N TRP A 161 -2.98 17.83 3.77
CA TRP A 161 -3.23 16.86 2.70
C TRP A 161 -2.45 17.21 1.44
N PHE A 162 -1.96 16.17 0.75
CA PHE A 162 -1.21 16.27 -0.50
C PHE A 162 -1.68 15.19 -1.46
N ARG A 163 -1.71 15.50 -2.76
CA ARG A 163 -1.79 14.48 -3.81
C ARG A 163 -0.39 14.23 -4.32
N ALA A 164 0.02 12.98 -4.32
CA ALA A 164 1.34 12.55 -4.75
C ALA A 164 1.30 11.90 -6.13
N ASP A 165 2.39 12.06 -6.86
CA ASP A 165 2.73 11.39 -8.10
C ASP A 165 4.08 10.67 -7.97
N SER A 166 4.63 10.20 -9.10
CA SER A 166 5.92 9.50 -9.14
C SER A 166 7.12 10.33 -8.63
N ASP A 167 7.01 11.64 -8.68
CA ASP A 167 8.08 12.57 -8.36
C ASP A 167 7.92 13.18 -6.96
N PHE A 168 6.87 12.77 -6.23
CA PHE A 168 6.62 13.28 -4.89
C PHE A 168 7.73 12.90 -3.93
N LEU A 169 8.31 13.91 -3.27
CA LEU A 169 9.36 13.73 -2.28
C LEU A 169 8.78 13.90 -0.87
N LEU A 170 8.83 12.82 -0.09
CA LEU A 170 8.47 12.89 1.30
C LEU A 170 9.58 13.57 2.10
N GLY A 171 9.36 14.82 2.48
CA GLY A 171 10.26 15.60 3.33
C GLY A 171 10.30 15.11 4.78
N GLY A 172 10.84 15.94 5.67
CA GLY A 172 10.84 15.66 7.10
C GLY A 172 9.42 15.61 7.68
N ILE A 173 9.05 14.51 8.31
CA ILE A 173 7.74 14.34 8.96
C ILE A 173 7.84 14.86 10.39
N ILE A 174 7.32 16.05 10.64
CA ILE A 174 7.29 16.69 11.97
C ILE A 174 5.88 16.81 12.54
N GLU A 175 4.87 16.70 11.69
CA GLU A 175 3.44 16.77 12.01
C GLU A 175 2.67 15.72 11.21
N PRO A 176 1.41 15.41 11.60
CA PRO A 176 0.61 14.49 10.83
C PRO A 176 0.29 15.04 9.44
N MET A 177 0.36 14.17 8.44
CA MET A 177 -0.02 14.49 7.07
C MET A 177 -0.70 13.31 6.39
N MET A 178 -1.60 13.62 5.47
CA MET A 178 -2.25 12.66 4.59
C MET A 178 -1.75 12.87 3.16
N ILE A 179 -1.39 11.79 2.50
CA ILE A 179 -0.86 11.78 1.13
C ILE A 179 -1.71 10.81 0.33
N GLU A 180 -2.41 11.30 -0.67
CA GLU A 180 -3.18 10.47 -1.58
C GLU A 180 -2.35 10.14 -2.81
N LEU A 181 -2.15 8.85 -3.05
CA LEU A 181 -1.47 8.31 -4.22
C LEU A 181 -2.50 7.57 -5.08
N LEU A 182 -2.79 8.09 -6.26
CA LEU A 182 -3.73 7.46 -7.18
C LEU A 182 -3.08 6.24 -7.83
N ILE A 183 -3.70 5.09 -7.65
CA ILE A 183 -3.26 3.83 -8.23
C ILE A 183 -4.24 3.42 -9.34
N PRO A 184 -3.74 3.08 -10.54
CA PRO A 184 -4.62 2.55 -11.59
C PRO A 184 -5.36 1.30 -11.13
N ASP A 185 -6.68 1.23 -11.38
CA ASP A 185 -7.53 0.13 -10.90
C ASP A 185 -7.25 -1.23 -11.60
N ASN A 186 -6.49 -1.21 -12.70
CA ASN A 186 -6.09 -2.41 -13.44
C ASN A 186 -4.79 -3.07 -12.93
N GLN A 187 -4.31 -2.71 -11.75
CA GLN A 187 -3.06 -3.22 -11.19
C GLN A 187 -3.25 -4.58 -10.52
N ILE A 188 -3.23 -5.64 -11.32
CA ILE A 188 -3.30 -7.03 -10.85
C ILE A 188 -1.97 -7.44 -10.22
N LEU A 189 -2.07 -8.19 -9.11
CA LEU A 189 -0.88 -8.77 -8.47
C LEU A 189 -0.29 -9.90 -9.32
N THR A 190 0.91 -9.67 -9.86
CA THR A 190 1.65 -10.66 -10.66
C THR A 190 3.09 -10.78 -10.12
N PRO A 191 3.63 -11.99 -9.86
CA PRO A 191 2.94 -13.28 -9.88
C PRO A 191 1.92 -13.42 -8.76
N SER A 192 0.91 -14.24 -8.97
CA SER A 192 -0.15 -14.51 -7.99
C SER A 192 -0.30 -16.02 -7.75
N LEU A 193 -0.88 -16.39 -6.63
CA LEU A 193 -1.17 -17.79 -6.31
C LEU A 193 -2.61 -18.11 -6.72
N PRO A 194 -2.82 -18.96 -7.75
CA PRO A 194 -4.15 -19.39 -8.12
C PRO A 194 -4.82 -20.21 -7.01
N ARG A 195 -6.14 -20.10 -6.90
CA ARG A 195 -6.90 -20.80 -5.86
C ARG A 195 -6.68 -22.33 -5.93
N GLY A 196 -6.41 -22.93 -4.76
CA GLY A 196 -6.24 -24.39 -4.64
C GLY A 196 -4.89 -24.91 -5.14
N ARG A 197 -3.93 -24.03 -5.40
CA ARG A 197 -2.55 -24.40 -5.76
C ARG A 197 -1.63 -24.30 -4.55
N ASP A 198 -0.53 -25.06 -4.61
CA ASP A 198 0.54 -24.99 -3.63
C ASP A 198 1.32 -23.66 -3.76
N MET A 199 1.96 -23.23 -2.66
CA MET A 199 2.67 -21.94 -2.62
C MET A 199 3.78 -21.78 -3.66
N GLN A 200 4.34 -22.88 -4.17
CA GLN A 200 5.33 -22.88 -5.25
C GLN A 200 4.71 -22.70 -6.64
N ASP A 201 3.39 -22.82 -6.77
CA ASP A 201 2.66 -22.76 -8.04
C ASP A 201 2.20 -21.35 -8.39
N LEU A 202 3.04 -20.36 -8.18
CA LEU A 202 2.76 -18.98 -8.58
C LEU A 202 2.62 -18.84 -10.10
N GLU A 203 1.66 -18.02 -10.54
CA GLU A 203 1.47 -17.67 -11.96
C GLU A 203 1.92 -16.20 -12.22
N PRO A 204 2.74 -15.93 -13.25
CA PRO A 204 3.41 -16.91 -14.14
C PRO A 204 4.45 -17.74 -13.39
N ARG A 205 4.66 -18.97 -13.83
CA ARG A 205 5.64 -19.87 -13.21
C ARG A 205 7.05 -19.32 -13.36
N LEU A 206 7.85 -19.41 -12.28
CA LEU A 206 9.24 -18.96 -12.26
C LEU A 206 10.16 -19.77 -13.18
N ASP A 207 9.79 -21.04 -13.47
CA ASP A 207 10.50 -21.93 -14.39
C ASP A 207 10.35 -21.53 -15.86
N ASN A 208 9.34 -20.72 -16.20
CA ASN A 208 9.20 -20.11 -17.53
C ASN A 208 10.13 -18.91 -17.74
N LEU A 209 10.78 -18.43 -16.70
CA LEU A 209 11.83 -17.44 -16.80
C LEU A 209 13.06 -18.13 -17.35
N LYS A 210 13.42 -17.81 -18.59
CA LYS A 210 14.68 -18.28 -19.19
C LYS A 210 15.84 -17.76 -18.36
N TYR A 211 16.37 -18.60 -17.47
CA TYR A 211 17.67 -18.36 -16.90
C TYR A 211 18.69 -18.42 -18.04
N ASN A 212 19.01 -17.28 -18.61
CA ASN A 212 20.22 -17.19 -19.42
C ASN A 212 21.40 -17.42 -18.48
N LYS A 213 22.02 -18.59 -18.64
CA LYS A 213 23.24 -19.00 -17.95
C LYS A 213 24.40 -18.07 -18.27
#